data_22a492acb9c831c42de1e20e7993aa9b
#
_entry.id   22a492acb9c831c42de1e20e7993aa9b
#
_cell.length_a   1.000
_cell.length_b   1.000
_cell.length_c   1.000
_cell.angle_alpha   90.00
_cell.angle_beta   90.00
_cell.angle_gamma   90.00
#
_symmetry.space_group_name_H-M   'P 1'
#
loop_
_entity.id
_entity.type
_entity.pdbx_description
1 polymer ?
#
loop_
_entity_poly.entity_id
_entity_poly.type
_entity_poly.pdbx_seq_one_letter_code
_entity_poly.pdbx_strand_id
1 'polypeptide(L)'
;LNACELAGKALGDIRMVINGAGASAISCGRLFVSLGVKRENILMLDSKGTLRTSRTDLDANKLFFAVDTELETLEEAMRGADVFVGLSKGNIVSQDMIRSMAPNPIVFALANPNPEIPYEEAMAARQDIIMATGRSDHPNQVNNVLGFPYIF
;
A
#
# COMPACT_ATOMS: atom_id res chain seq x y z
N LEU A 1 6.40 9.96 3.82
CA LEU A 1 6.68 11.40 3.65
C LEU A 1 7.65 11.62 2.50
N ASN A 2 8.91 11.23 2.64
CA ASN A 2 9.97 11.49 1.64
C ASN A 2 9.59 11.02 0.22
N ALA A 3 8.98 9.87 0.07
CA ALA A 3 8.53 9.38 -1.24
C ALA A 3 7.47 10.28 -1.87
N CYS A 4 6.57 10.86 -1.07
CA CYS A 4 5.56 11.81 -1.55
C CYS A 4 6.22 13.13 -2.01
N GLU A 5 7.22 13.62 -1.28
CA GLU A 5 8.01 14.79 -1.70
C GLU A 5 8.70 14.54 -3.04
N LEU A 6 9.38 13.41 -3.18
CA LEU A 6 10.06 13.02 -4.43
C LEU A 6 9.08 12.87 -5.60
N ALA A 7 7.87 12.37 -5.35
CA ALA A 7 6.83 12.22 -6.34
C ALA A 7 6.03 13.51 -6.61
N GLY A 8 6.28 14.59 -5.86
CA GLY A 8 5.52 15.83 -5.95
C GLY A 8 4.07 15.71 -5.50
N LYS A 9 3.77 14.82 -4.54
CA LYS A 9 2.40 14.51 -4.09
C LYS A 9 2.14 15.04 -2.68
N ALA A 10 1.01 15.75 -2.51
CA ALA A 10 0.54 16.18 -1.20
C ALA A 10 -0.21 15.05 -0.48
N LEU A 11 0.10 14.81 0.81
CA LEU A 11 -0.51 13.73 1.60
C LEU A 11 -2.04 13.78 1.63
N GLY A 12 -2.63 14.96 1.66
CA GLY A 12 -4.07 15.13 1.70
C GLY A 12 -4.79 14.76 0.40
N ASP A 13 -4.07 14.62 -0.70
CA ASP A 13 -4.64 14.39 -2.03
C ASP A 13 -4.35 12.99 -2.58
N ILE A 14 -3.43 12.24 -1.94
CA ILE A 14 -3.08 10.90 -2.42
C ILE A 14 -4.22 9.91 -2.22
N ARG A 15 -4.35 9.01 -3.18
CA ARG A 15 -5.15 7.80 -3.09
C ARG A 15 -4.22 6.63 -2.78
N MET A 16 -4.47 5.97 -1.67
CA MET A 16 -3.61 4.91 -1.14
C MET A 16 -4.34 3.57 -1.13
N VAL A 17 -3.67 2.54 -1.56
CA VAL A 17 -4.13 1.15 -1.43
C VAL A 17 -3.24 0.43 -0.43
N ILE A 18 -3.84 -0.15 0.60
CA ILE A 18 -3.15 -1.00 1.58
C ILE A 18 -3.66 -2.43 1.41
N ASN A 19 -2.81 -3.33 0.95
CA ASN A 19 -3.15 -4.73 0.82
C ASN A 19 -2.72 -5.52 2.05
N GLY A 20 -3.70 -5.90 2.83
CA GLY A 20 -3.60 -6.47 4.17
C GLY A 20 -4.51 -5.71 5.12
N ALA A 21 -5.14 -6.40 6.06
CA ALA A 21 -5.99 -5.82 7.09
C ALA A 21 -5.74 -6.44 8.48
N GLY A 22 -4.55 -6.98 8.67
CA GLY A 22 -4.06 -7.44 9.96
C GLY A 22 -3.52 -6.29 10.83
N ALA A 23 -2.95 -6.61 11.98
CA ALA A 23 -2.46 -5.64 12.95
C ALA A 23 -1.48 -4.62 12.35
N SER A 24 -0.52 -5.09 11.53
CA SER A 24 0.45 -4.22 10.86
C SER A 24 -0.21 -3.23 9.92
N ALA A 25 -1.13 -3.70 9.07
CA ALA A 25 -1.83 -2.86 8.10
C ALA A 25 -2.71 -1.81 8.80
N ILE A 26 -3.46 -2.20 9.83
CA ILE A 26 -4.28 -1.29 10.63
C ILE A 26 -3.42 -0.22 11.30
N SER A 27 -2.31 -0.62 11.93
CA SER A 27 -1.40 0.32 12.59
C SER A 27 -0.75 1.30 11.60
N CYS A 28 -0.28 0.81 10.47
CA CYS A 28 0.26 1.66 9.40
C CYS A 28 -0.81 2.62 8.86
N GLY A 29 -2.00 2.11 8.58
CA GLY A 29 -3.11 2.94 8.10
C GLY A 29 -3.46 4.07 9.07
N ARG A 30 -3.54 3.79 10.37
CA ARG A 30 -3.78 4.80 11.40
C ARG A 30 -2.65 5.83 11.46
N LEU A 31 -1.41 5.40 11.33
CA LEU A 31 -0.25 6.30 11.26
C LEU A 31 -0.35 7.22 10.03
N PHE A 32 -0.68 6.69 8.86
CA PHE A 32 -0.85 7.51 7.65
C PHE A 32 -1.95 8.56 7.80
N VAL A 33 -3.07 8.19 8.42
CA VAL A 33 -4.15 9.14 8.73
C VAL A 33 -3.66 10.23 9.68
N SER A 34 -2.90 9.87 10.73
CA SER A 34 -2.35 10.86 11.67
C SER A 34 -1.33 11.81 11.03
N LEU A 35 -0.69 11.38 9.94
CA LEU A 35 0.26 12.20 9.17
C LEU A 35 -0.41 13.07 8.11
N GLY A 36 -1.71 12.93 7.88
CA GLY A 36 -2.47 13.80 6.98
C GLY A 36 -3.08 13.13 5.76
N VAL A 37 -2.94 11.80 5.61
CA VAL A 37 -3.68 11.07 4.56
C VAL A 37 -5.15 11.01 4.95
N LYS A 38 -6.04 11.39 4.05
CA LYS A 38 -7.48 11.29 4.31
C LYS A 38 -7.91 9.84 4.39
N ARG A 39 -8.63 9.48 5.44
CA ARG A 39 -9.11 8.11 5.66
C ARG A 39 -9.95 7.59 4.47
N GLU A 40 -10.80 8.41 3.93
CA GLU A 40 -11.65 8.08 2.76
C GLU A 40 -10.86 7.85 1.46
N ASN A 41 -9.60 8.27 1.41
CA ASN A 41 -8.70 8.03 0.29
C ASN A 41 -7.86 6.75 0.46
N ILE A 42 -8.04 6.02 1.55
CA ILE A 42 -7.37 4.74 1.80
C ILE A 42 -8.33 3.60 1.47
N LEU A 43 -7.97 2.80 0.47
CA LEU A 43 -8.61 1.51 0.19
C LEU A 43 -7.78 0.40 0.86
N MET A 44 -8.31 -0.19 1.92
CA MET A 44 -7.69 -1.32 2.58
C MET A 44 -8.36 -2.62 2.15
N LEU A 45 -7.58 -3.66 1.87
CA LEU A 45 -8.08 -4.95 1.42
C LEU A 45 -7.64 -6.06 2.36
N ASP A 46 -8.53 -7.00 2.62
CA ASP A 46 -8.23 -8.29 3.21
C ASP A 46 -8.31 -9.42 2.16
N SER A 47 -8.24 -10.67 2.60
CA SER A 47 -8.32 -11.84 1.69
C SER A 47 -9.62 -11.97 0.93
N LYS A 48 -10.67 -11.25 1.33
CA LYS A 48 -12.00 -11.25 0.69
C LYS A 48 -12.21 -10.01 -0.20
N GLY A 49 -11.21 -9.13 -0.29
CA GLY A 49 -11.27 -7.90 -1.09
C GLY A 49 -11.33 -6.63 -0.27
N THR A 50 -11.78 -5.55 -0.90
CA THR A 50 -11.83 -4.22 -0.30
C THR A 50 -12.72 -4.20 0.95
N LEU A 51 -12.27 -3.51 2.00
CA LEU A 51 -13.08 -3.23 3.18
C LEU A 51 -14.16 -2.20 2.80
N ARG A 52 -15.37 -2.68 2.56
CA ARG A 52 -16.52 -1.86 2.15
C ARG A 52 -17.54 -1.74 3.26
N THR A 53 -18.21 -0.61 3.34
CA THR A 53 -19.29 -0.39 4.34
C THR A 53 -20.45 -1.37 4.19
N SER A 54 -20.65 -1.95 3.01
CA SER A 54 -21.66 -2.98 2.74
C SER A 54 -21.33 -4.36 3.33
N ARG A 55 -20.07 -4.60 3.77
CA ARG A 55 -19.68 -5.88 4.36
C ARG A 55 -20.13 -5.98 5.82
N THR A 56 -20.63 -7.16 6.20
CA THR A 56 -21.15 -7.46 7.55
C THR A 56 -20.16 -8.26 8.41
N ASP A 57 -19.02 -8.67 7.85
CA ASP A 57 -18.01 -9.54 8.48
C ASP A 57 -16.82 -8.77 9.06
N LEU A 58 -16.90 -7.44 9.15
CA LEU A 58 -15.80 -6.59 9.61
C LEU A 58 -15.85 -6.37 11.13
N ASP A 59 -14.69 -6.54 11.79
CA ASP A 59 -14.50 -6.10 13.17
C ASP A 59 -14.32 -4.56 13.26
N ALA A 60 -14.26 -4.01 14.48
CA ALA A 60 -14.16 -2.58 14.70
C ALA A 60 -12.93 -1.93 14.06
N ASN A 61 -11.80 -2.63 14.01
CA ASN A 61 -10.58 -2.11 13.39
C ASN A 61 -10.71 -2.02 11.87
N LYS A 62 -11.28 -3.04 11.24
CA LYS A 62 -11.54 -3.06 9.80
C LYS A 62 -12.63 -2.07 9.42
N LEU A 63 -13.68 -1.95 10.23
CA LEU A 63 -14.76 -0.97 10.03
C LEU A 63 -14.25 0.47 9.99
N PHE A 64 -13.22 0.80 10.76
CA PHE A 64 -12.59 2.12 10.71
C PHE A 64 -12.09 2.48 9.31
N PHE A 65 -11.62 1.49 8.54
CA PHE A 65 -11.12 1.66 7.17
C PHE A 65 -12.14 1.29 6.09
N ALA A 66 -13.36 0.88 6.46
CA ALA A 66 -14.39 0.59 5.49
C ALA A 66 -14.82 1.86 4.76
N VAL A 67 -14.93 1.78 3.44
CA VAL A 67 -15.34 2.87 2.56
C VAL A 67 -16.58 2.48 1.74
N ASP A 68 -17.36 3.48 1.36
CA ASP A 68 -18.48 3.30 0.44
C ASP A 68 -17.95 3.28 -1.00
N THR A 69 -17.82 2.09 -1.56
CA THR A 69 -17.25 1.88 -2.89
C THR A 69 -17.77 0.57 -3.49
N GLU A 70 -17.85 0.53 -4.81
CA GLU A 70 -18.13 -0.67 -5.59
C GLU A 70 -16.86 -1.48 -5.94
N LEU A 71 -15.67 -0.93 -5.68
CA LEU A 71 -14.41 -1.61 -5.97
C LEU A 71 -14.22 -2.80 -5.01
N GLU A 72 -14.04 -3.98 -5.56
CA GLU A 72 -13.93 -5.22 -4.80
C GLU A 72 -12.54 -5.82 -4.79
N THR A 73 -11.85 -5.77 -5.93
CA THR A 73 -10.57 -6.46 -6.12
C THR A 73 -9.37 -5.53 -5.97
N LEU A 74 -8.19 -6.12 -5.72
CA LEU A 74 -6.93 -5.38 -5.68
C LEU A 74 -6.65 -4.67 -7.01
N GLU A 75 -6.92 -5.34 -8.14
CA GLU A 75 -6.73 -4.78 -9.46
C GLU A 75 -7.58 -3.51 -9.67
N GLU A 76 -8.85 -3.56 -9.27
CA GLU A 76 -9.74 -2.40 -9.34
C GLU A 76 -9.28 -1.27 -8.43
N ALA A 77 -8.89 -1.60 -7.19
CA ALA A 77 -8.41 -0.61 -6.22
C ALA A 77 -7.14 0.11 -6.68
N MET A 78 -6.24 -0.58 -7.36
CA MET A 78 -4.96 -0.01 -7.82
C MET A 78 -5.09 0.96 -8.98
N ARG A 79 -6.17 0.93 -9.75
CA ARG A 79 -6.39 1.87 -10.87
C ARG A 79 -6.42 3.31 -10.38
N GLY A 80 -5.47 4.11 -10.87
CA GLY A 80 -5.34 5.52 -10.50
C GLY A 80 -4.89 5.76 -9.07
N ALA A 81 -4.42 4.73 -8.34
CA ALA A 81 -3.83 4.90 -7.03
C ALA A 81 -2.45 5.55 -7.10
N ASP A 82 -2.15 6.44 -6.16
CA ASP A 82 -0.86 7.09 -6.03
C ASP A 82 0.15 6.25 -5.24
N VAL A 83 -0.32 5.53 -4.25
CA VAL A 83 0.50 4.76 -3.31
C VAL A 83 -0.08 3.37 -3.12
N PHE A 84 0.78 2.37 -3.22
CA PHE A 84 0.48 0.98 -2.83
C PHE A 84 1.38 0.57 -1.66
N VAL A 85 0.78 -0.02 -0.64
CA VAL A 85 1.47 -0.59 0.52
C VAL A 85 1.04 -2.05 0.68
N GLY A 86 1.96 -2.98 0.40
CA GLY A 86 1.73 -4.41 0.53
C GLY A 86 2.23 -4.94 1.87
N LEU A 87 1.33 -5.56 2.63
CA LEU A 87 1.58 -6.09 3.99
C LEU A 87 0.96 -7.48 4.17
N SER A 88 0.81 -8.25 3.12
CA SER A 88 0.15 -9.56 3.23
C SER A 88 0.90 -10.69 2.54
N LYS A 89 0.72 -10.89 1.24
CA LYS A 89 1.26 -12.02 0.48
C LYS A 89 2.10 -11.56 -0.69
N GLY A 90 3.16 -12.30 -0.98
CA GLY A 90 3.98 -12.08 -2.16
C GLY A 90 3.30 -12.51 -3.47
N ASN A 91 3.81 -11.98 -4.57
CA ASN A 91 3.44 -12.35 -5.95
C ASN A 91 1.96 -12.20 -6.28
N ILE A 92 1.32 -11.14 -5.80
CA ILE A 92 -0.12 -10.87 -6.04
C ILE A 92 -0.35 -9.60 -6.87
N VAL A 93 0.69 -8.83 -7.14
CA VAL A 93 0.61 -7.61 -7.96
C VAL A 93 1.27 -7.88 -9.30
N SER A 94 0.55 -7.62 -10.38
CA SER A 94 1.05 -7.74 -11.75
C SER A 94 1.65 -6.44 -12.26
N GLN A 95 2.42 -6.51 -13.34
CA GLN A 95 2.91 -5.33 -14.04
C GLN A 95 1.75 -4.44 -14.54
N ASP A 96 0.63 -5.03 -14.98
CA ASP A 96 -0.53 -4.28 -15.46
C ASP A 96 -1.20 -3.48 -14.33
N MET A 97 -1.24 -4.04 -13.11
CA MET A 97 -1.69 -3.31 -11.93
C MET A 97 -0.79 -2.09 -11.67
N ILE A 98 0.53 -2.24 -11.76
CA ILE A 98 1.49 -1.13 -11.61
C ILE A 98 1.27 -0.08 -12.71
N ARG A 99 1.09 -0.51 -13.96
CA ARG A 99 0.82 0.41 -15.08
C ARG A 99 -0.48 1.20 -14.92
N SER A 100 -1.48 0.62 -14.24
CA SER A 100 -2.79 1.24 -14.00
C SER A 100 -2.78 2.34 -12.94
N MET A 101 -1.72 2.45 -12.15
CA MET A 101 -1.59 3.46 -11.10
C MET A 101 -1.46 4.88 -11.69
N ALA A 102 -1.66 5.88 -10.84
CA ALA A 102 -1.45 7.29 -11.18
C ALA A 102 0.02 7.57 -11.60
N PRO A 103 0.30 8.70 -12.28
CA PRO A 103 1.67 9.10 -12.59
C PRO A 103 2.56 9.20 -11.34
N ASN A 104 3.84 8.86 -11.46
CA ASN A 104 4.82 8.83 -10.37
C ASN A 104 4.33 8.00 -9.17
N PRO A 105 3.99 6.71 -9.37
CA PRO A 105 3.44 5.90 -8.30
C PRO A 105 4.50 5.53 -7.27
N ILE A 106 4.06 5.40 -6.02
CA ILE A 106 4.87 4.93 -4.90
C ILE A 106 4.43 3.52 -4.55
N VAL A 107 5.37 2.57 -4.53
CA VAL A 107 5.09 1.16 -4.27
C VAL A 107 5.97 0.64 -3.14
N PHE A 108 5.35 0.29 -2.03
CA PHE A 108 5.97 -0.40 -0.90
C PHE A 108 5.52 -1.86 -0.89
N ALA A 109 6.30 -2.76 -1.49
CA ALA A 109 6.03 -4.19 -1.54
C ALA A 109 6.78 -4.89 -0.39
N LEU A 110 6.15 -4.98 0.78
CA LEU A 110 6.81 -5.31 2.04
C LEU A 110 6.50 -6.73 2.54
N ALA A 111 5.80 -7.56 1.78
CA ALA A 111 5.55 -8.96 2.15
C ALA A 111 6.85 -9.76 2.23
N ASN A 112 6.91 -10.66 3.20
CA ASN A 112 8.04 -11.57 3.44
C ASN A 112 7.60 -13.04 3.31
N PRO A 113 8.45 -13.92 2.75
CA PRO A 113 9.81 -13.68 2.21
C PRO A 113 9.83 -13.08 0.81
N ASN A 114 8.72 -13.15 0.07
CA ASN A 114 8.60 -12.62 -1.27
C ASN A 114 7.74 -11.36 -1.27
N PRO A 115 8.17 -10.27 -1.96
CA PRO A 115 7.36 -9.08 -2.10
C PRO A 115 6.12 -9.33 -2.95
N GLU A 116 5.14 -8.44 -2.89
CA GLU A 116 3.90 -8.50 -3.69
C GLU A 116 4.16 -8.50 -5.19
N ILE A 117 5.23 -7.84 -5.62
CA ILE A 117 5.80 -7.88 -6.96
C ILE A 117 7.33 -7.83 -6.84
N PRO A 118 8.09 -8.63 -7.61
CA PRO A 118 9.53 -8.53 -7.67
C PRO A 118 9.98 -7.12 -8.09
N TYR A 119 11.06 -6.63 -7.49
CA TYR A 119 11.58 -5.27 -7.73
C TYR A 119 11.82 -5.02 -9.22
N GLU A 120 12.49 -5.95 -9.89
CA GLU A 120 12.84 -5.84 -11.32
C GLU A 120 11.60 -5.80 -12.21
N GLU A 121 10.56 -6.56 -11.86
CA GLU A 121 9.30 -6.58 -12.61
C GLU A 121 8.55 -5.25 -12.46
N ALA A 122 8.51 -4.69 -11.27
CA ALA A 122 7.88 -3.38 -11.03
C ALA A 122 8.62 -2.27 -11.76
N MET A 123 9.96 -2.25 -11.68
CA MET A 123 10.79 -1.26 -12.37
C MET A 123 10.70 -1.39 -13.90
N ALA A 124 10.53 -2.61 -14.43
CA ALA A 124 10.32 -2.84 -15.85
C ALA A 124 8.93 -2.40 -16.33
N ALA A 125 7.94 -2.36 -15.45
CA ALA A 125 6.58 -1.96 -15.79
C ALA A 125 6.46 -0.46 -16.10
N ARG A 126 7.21 0.38 -15.36
CA ARG A 126 7.16 1.85 -15.46
C ARG A 126 8.51 2.46 -15.07
N GLN A 127 8.86 3.58 -15.71
CA GLN A 127 10.10 4.32 -15.40
C GLN A 127 9.92 5.39 -14.31
N ASP A 128 8.71 5.83 -14.06
CA ASP A 128 8.37 6.89 -13.10
C ASP A 128 8.06 6.37 -11.67
N ILE A 129 8.29 5.08 -11.42
CA ILE A 129 7.96 4.42 -10.15
C ILE A 129 9.01 4.71 -9.07
N ILE A 130 8.54 4.99 -7.85
CA ILE A 130 9.35 4.96 -6.62
C ILE A 130 9.01 3.66 -5.90
N MET A 131 9.99 2.74 -5.82
CA MET A 131 9.80 1.40 -5.27
C MET A 131 10.66 1.18 -4.05
N ALA A 132 10.08 0.58 -3.00
CA ALA A 132 10.79 0.05 -1.85
C ALA A 132 10.31 -1.38 -1.52
N THR A 133 11.22 -2.20 -1.03
CA THR A 133 10.92 -3.56 -0.57
C THR A 133 11.47 -3.78 0.85
N GLY A 134 11.08 -4.88 1.49
CA GLY A 134 11.65 -5.32 2.77
C GLY A 134 13.03 -5.97 2.64
N ARG A 135 13.55 -6.16 1.42
CA ARG A 135 14.80 -6.87 1.14
C ARG A 135 15.99 -5.93 1.18
N SER A 136 17.10 -6.40 1.77
CA SER A 136 18.36 -5.65 1.89
C SER A 136 19.22 -5.68 0.63
N ASP A 137 18.91 -6.55 -0.32
CA ASP A 137 19.62 -6.69 -1.60
C ASP A 137 19.07 -5.78 -2.71
N HIS A 138 18.08 -4.95 -2.41
CA HIS A 138 17.50 -3.97 -3.33
C HIS A 138 17.62 -2.53 -2.78
N PRO A 139 17.61 -1.51 -3.66
CA PRO A 139 17.52 -0.11 -3.24
C PRO A 139 16.24 0.16 -2.41
N ASN A 140 16.29 1.21 -1.56
CA ASN A 140 15.15 1.66 -0.75
C ASN A 140 14.59 0.55 0.16
N GLN A 141 15.45 -0.09 0.94
CA GLN A 141 15.04 -1.07 1.93
C GLN A 141 14.14 -0.45 3.00
N VAL A 142 12.99 -1.08 3.25
CA VAL A 142 12.08 -0.73 4.36
C VAL A 142 11.76 -2.00 5.14
N ASN A 143 12.43 -2.23 6.26
CA ASN A 143 12.16 -3.38 7.12
C ASN A 143 12.35 -3.05 8.61
N ASN A 144 12.05 -4.01 9.46
CA ASN A 144 12.09 -3.84 10.93
C ASN A 144 13.48 -3.51 11.48
N VAL A 145 14.54 -3.90 10.80
CA VAL A 145 15.93 -3.61 11.21
C VAL A 145 16.18 -2.10 11.31
N LEU A 146 15.54 -1.30 10.47
CA LEU A 146 15.68 0.17 10.51
C LEU A 146 15.12 0.80 11.78
N GLY A 147 14.17 0.13 12.43
CA GLY A 147 13.57 0.60 13.68
C GLY A 147 14.24 0.09 14.96
N PHE A 148 15.08 -0.94 14.86
CA PHE A 148 15.63 -1.66 15.99
C PHE A 148 16.35 -0.78 17.03
N PRO A 149 17.23 0.17 16.63
CA PRO A 149 17.93 1.02 17.61
C PRO A 149 17.03 1.98 18.39
N TYR A 150 15.80 2.18 17.94
CA TYR A 150 14.86 3.16 18.52
C TYR A 150 13.70 2.53 19.28
N ILE A 151 13.56 1.20 19.21
CA ILE A 151 12.45 0.46 19.83
C ILE A 151 12.90 -0.19 21.15
N PHE A 152 14.19 -0.40 21.35
CA PHE A 152 14.78 -1.02 22.55
C PHE A 152 15.62 -0.06 23.37
#